data_068d17d9cb8e6bbb23c282bdf26f8901
#
_entry.id   068d17d9cb8e6bbb23c282bdf26f8901
#
_cell.length_a   1.000
_cell.length_b   1.000
_cell.length_c   1.000
_cell.angle_alpha   90.00
_cell.angle_beta   90.00
_cell.angle_gamma   90.00
#
_symmetry.space_group_name_H-M   'P 1'
#
loop_
_entity.id
_entity.type
_entity.pdbx_description
1 polymer ?
#
loop_
_entity_poly.entity_id
_entity_poly.type
_entity_poly.pdbx_seq_one_letter_code
_entity_poly.pdbx_strand_id
1 'polypeptide(L)'
;FIIGMLIPYDSKSLMGGGDSISTSPFTLVFKNAGLAFAASFMNAVILTSVLSAGNSGMYASTRMLYSMSKDKLAFSSFGKTNKSGVPYLSLIATGVLVVIIFALQHISGDAYEYIVAASGMTGFIVWVGIAISHYRFRRAFDKQDYDKSKLKYKAKLFPFGPIFAGILCIIVIIGQDVDFIKTGHFDLNRFVITYMGIPVFLAFFIYHKLRYKTKMIPLNKVDLR
;
A
#
# COMPACT_ATOMS: atom_id res chain seq x y z
N PHE A 1 16.27 3.31 12.25
CA PHE A 1 16.76 3.27 13.64
C PHE A 1 17.83 4.34 13.87
N ILE A 2 18.94 4.35 13.10
CA ILE A 2 20.05 5.31 13.24
C ILE A 2 19.58 6.76 13.13
N ILE A 3 18.70 7.09 12.17
CA ILE A 3 18.17 8.45 11.97
C ILE A 3 17.34 8.89 13.20
N GLY A 4 16.52 7.99 13.76
CA GLY A 4 15.76 8.27 14.97
C GLY A 4 16.62 8.48 16.22
N MET A 5 17.87 7.98 16.24
CA MET A 5 18.84 8.26 17.29
C MET A 5 19.53 9.63 17.09
N LEU A 6 19.68 10.07 15.84
CA LEU A 6 20.38 11.34 15.51
C LEU A 6 19.45 12.55 15.55
N ILE A 7 18.15 12.37 15.28
CA ILE A 7 17.14 13.42 15.29
C ILE A 7 15.95 12.92 16.11
N PRO A 8 15.67 13.50 17.28
CA PRO A 8 14.48 13.21 18.06
C PRO A 8 13.20 13.50 17.24
N TYR A 9 12.19 12.65 17.37
CA TYR A 9 10.92 12.77 16.61
C TYR A 9 10.16 14.07 16.92
N ASP A 10 10.37 14.64 18.11
CA ASP A 10 9.78 15.88 18.62
C ASP A 10 10.64 17.13 18.32
N SER A 11 11.68 17.01 17.49
CA SER A 11 12.53 18.14 17.15
C SER A 11 11.72 19.22 16.42
N LYS A 12 11.89 20.49 16.87
CA LYS A 12 11.22 21.65 16.26
C LYS A 12 11.49 21.77 14.75
N SER A 13 12.62 21.27 14.28
CA SER A 13 13.00 21.27 12.88
C SER A 13 12.16 20.31 12.03
N LEU A 14 11.60 19.25 12.62
CA LEU A 14 10.68 18.32 11.97
C LEU A 14 9.23 18.81 12.06
N MET A 15 8.86 19.41 13.20
CA MET A 15 7.49 19.83 13.47
C MET A 15 7.11 21.20 12.84
N GLY A 16 8.09 22.07 12.61
CA GLY A 16 7.85 23.44 12.15
C GLY A 16 8.04 23.70 10.67
N GLY A 17 8.40 22.70 9.90
CA GLY A 17 8.61 22.81 8.47
C GLY A 17 7.46 22.21 7.71
N GLY A 18 6.66 23.04 7.03
CA GLY A 18 5.71 22.51 6.05
C GLY A 18 6.40 21.59 5.04
N ASP A 19 5.67 21.06 4.08
CA ASP A 19 6.00 20.02 3.06
C ASP A 19 7.29 20.20 2.24
N SER A 20 8.33 20.82 2.79
CA SER A 20 9.57 21.04 2.05
C SER A 20 10.56 19.88 2.25
N ILE A 21 11.22 19.49 1.17
CA ILE A 21 12.32 18.50 1.15
C ILE A 21 13.43 18.86 2.16
N SER A 22 13.55 20.16 2.49
CA SER A 22 14.50 20.67 3.47
C SER A 22 14.24 20.22 4.91
N THR A 23 13.03 19.73 5.22
CA THR A 23 12.63 19.16 6.51
C THR A 23 12.82 17.65 6.59
N SER A 24 13.28 17.01 5.52
CA SER A 24 13.60 15.58 5.56
C SER A 24 14.62 15.27 6.67
N PRO A 25 14.37 14.25 7.53
CA PRO A 25 15.31 13.84 8.56
C PRO A 25 16.70 13.52 8.00
N PHE A 26 16.78 12.98 6.81
CA PHE A 26 18.05 12.69 6.13
C PHE A 26 18.86 13.97 5.85
N THR A 27 18.19 15.00 5.34
CA THR A 27 18.82 16.29 5.05
C THR A 27 19.23 17.02 6.34
N LEU A 28 18.39 16.95 7.38
CA LEU A 28 18.64 17.59 8.68
C LEU A 28 19.87 17.02 9.37
N VAL A 29 20.15 15.71 9.27
CA VAL A 29 21.37 15.10 9.82
C VAL A 29 22.61 15.79 9.26
N PHE A 30 22.69 15.95 7.93
CA PHE A 30 23.85 16.57 7.28
C PHE A 30 23.94 18.06 7.58
N LYS A 31 22.80 18.77 7.62
CA LYS A 31 22.73 20.18 7.99
C LYS A 31 23.23 20.41 9.42
N ASN A 32 22.81 19.60 10.37
CA ASN A 32 23.21 19.70 11.77
C ASN A 32 24.69 19.34 11.97
N ALA A 33 25.24 18.47 11.11
CA ALA A 33 26.67 18.17 11.08
C ALA A 33 27.54 19.27 10.41
N GLY A 34 26.94 20.39 9.98
CA GLY A 34 27.66 21.49 9.33
C GLY A 34 28.02 21.23 7.86
N LEU A 35 27.51 20.17 7.26
CA LEU A 35 27.81 19.75 5.88
C LEU A 35 26.75 20.25 4.90
N ALA A 36 26.69 21.56 4.65
CA ALA A 36 25.67 22.19 3.81
C ALA A 36 25.65 21.62 2.37
N PHE A 37 26.81 21.35 1.77
CA PHE A 37 26.91 20.73 0.45
C PHE A 37 26.30 19.32 0.44
N ALA A 38 26.58 18.52 1.47
CA ALA A 38 26.04 17.16 1.59
C ALA A 38 24.51 17.19 1.78
N ALA A 39 23.96 18.19 2.47
CA ALA A 39 22.52 18.39 2.58
C ALA A 39 21.87 18.65 1.21
N SER A 40 22.45 19.53 0.38
CA SER A 40 21.96 19.79 -0.98
C SER A 40 22.06 18.58 -1.89
N PHE A 41 23.15 17.83 -1.82
CA PHE A 41 23.31 16.56 -2.54
C PHE A 41 22.29 15.53 -2.10
N MET A 42 22.01 15.42 -0.80
CA MET A 42 20.98 14.52 -0.27
C MET A 42 19.59 14.88 -0.79
N ASN A 43 19.26 16.17 -0.92
CA ASN A 43 17.99 16.60 -1.52
C ASN A 43 17.85 16.11 -2.98
N ALA A 44 18.93 16.19 -3.76
CA ALA A 44 18.92 15.69 -5.14
C ALA A 44 18.73 14.17 -5.18
N VAL A 45 19.37 13.43 -4.27
CA VAL A 45 19.21 11.97 -4.14
C VAL A 45 17.76 11.63 -3.74
N ILE A 46 17.18 12.34 -2.78
CA ILE A 46 15.78 12.14 -2.36
C ILE A 46 14.85 12.40 -3.54
N LEU A 47 15.04 13.51 -4.27
CA LEU A 47 14.21 13.84 -5.44
C LEU A 47 14.25 12.73 -6.50
N THR A 48 15.44 12.27 -6.87
CA THR A 48 15.59 11.18 -7.85
C THR A 48 14.98 9.87 -7.36
N SER A 49 15.09 9.57 -6.06
CA SER A 49 14.50 8.38 -5.45
C SER A 49 12.97 8.44 -5.47
N VAL A 50 12.37 9.59 -5.15
CA VAL A 50 10.92 9.81 -5.20
C VAL A 50 10.40 9.68 -6.63
N LEU A 51 11.08 10.28 -7.61
CA LEU A 51 10.72 10.15 -9.03
C LEU A 51 10.80 8.70 -9.51
N SER A 52 11.84 7.98 -9.11
CA SER A 52 12.00 6.55 -9.42
C SER A 52 10.88 5.70 -8.79
N ALA A 53 10.54 5.96 -7.53
CA ALA A 53 9.45 5.28 -6.85
C ALA A 53 8.10 5.57 -7.51
N GLY A 54 7.84 6.82 -7.89
CA GLY A 54 6.65 7.23 -8.63
C GLY A 54 6.52 6.52 -9.98
N ASN A 55 7.61 6.47 -10.74
CA ASN A 55 7.64 5.73 -12.01
C ASN A 55 7.36 4.24 -11.83
N SER A 56 7.96 3.62 -10.81
CA SER A 56 7.74 2.20 -10.48
C SER A 56 6.29 1.94 -10.05
N GLY A 57 5.71 2.83 -9.24
CA GLY A 57 4.31 2.77 -8.83
C GLY A 57 3.36 2.91 -10.02
N MET A 58 3.63 3.82 -10.93
CA MET A 58 2.85 4.01 -12.16
C MET A 58 2.92 2.77 -13.06
N TYR A 59 4.10 2.18 -13.22
CA TYR A 59 4.27 0.92 -13.95
C TYR A 59 3.45 -0.22 -13.32
N ALA A 60 3.57 -0.41 -12.01
CA ALA A 60 2.88 -1.47 -11.28
C ALA A 60 1.35 -1.31 -11.37
N SER A 61 0.82 -0.10 -11.15
CA SER A 61 -0.60 0.21 -11.23
C SER A 61 -1.16 -0.01 -12.64
N THR A 62 -0.42 0.42 -13.68
CA THR A 62 -0.77 0.21 -15.08
C THR A 62 -0.86 -1.28 -15.42
N ARG A 63 0.12 -2.07 -14.99
CA ARG A 63 0.14 -3.51 -15.22
C ARG A 63 -0.95 -4.25 -14.44
N MET A 64 -1.24 -3.81 -13.22
CA MET A 64 -2.34 -4.36 -12.42
C MET A 64 -3.68 -4.13 -13.13
N LEU A 65 -3.96 -2.90 -13.57
CA LEU A 65 -5.20 -2.57 -14.29
C LEU A 65 -5.34 -3.36 -15.60
N TYR A 66 -4.23 -3.53 -16.33
CA TYR A 66 -4.18 -4.39 -17.51
C TYR A 66 -4.51 -5.86 -17.18
N SER A 67 -3.90 -6.42 -16.14
CA SER A 67 -4.16 -7.80 -15.70
C SER A 67 -5.62 -7.99 -15.29
N MET A 68 -6.14 -7.09 -14.47
CA MET A 68 -7.56 -7.12 -14.07
C MET A 68 -8.51 -7.10 -15.27
N SER A 69 -8.16 -6.37 -16.33
CA SER A 69 -8.95 -6.37 -17.56
C SER A 69 -8.90 -7.72 -18.28
N LYS A 70 -7.75 -8.38 -18.32
CA LYS A 70 -7.62 -9.75 -18.88
C LYS A 70 -8.43 -10.78 -18.09
N ASP A 71 -8.49 -10.60 -16.77
CA ASP A 71 -9.28 -11.45 -15.87
C ASP A 71 -10.77 -11.07 -15.82
N LYS A 72 -11.22 -10.14 -16.69
CA LYS A 72 -12.61 -9.62 -16.77
C LYS A 72 -13.09 -8.94 -15.48
N LEU A 73 -12.17 -8.48 -14.64
CA LEU A 73 -12.44 -7.75 -13.40
C LEU A 73 -12.45 -6.22 -13.60
N ALA A 74 -11.97 -5.74 -14.74
CA ALA A 74 -12.01 -4.34 -15.17
C ALA A 74 -12.50 -4.22 -16.61
N PHE A 75 -12.71 -2.98 -17.09
CA PHE A 75 -13.17 -2.73 -18.46
C PHE A 75 -12.19 -3.35 -19.48
N SER A 76 -12.75 -4.04 -20.48
CA SER A 76 -11.97 -4.74 -21.52
C SER A 76 -11.03 -3.82 -22.32
N SER A 77 -11.35 -2.52 -22.37
CA SER A 77 -10.51 -1.50 -23.01
C SER A 77 -9.12 -1.39 -22.41
N PHE A 78 -8.97 -1.60 -21.10
CA PHE A 78 -7.68 -1.56 -20.41
C PHE A 78 -6.74 -2.73 -20.78
N GLY A 79 -7.30 -3.80 -21.35
CA GLY A 79 -6.54 -4.96 -21.85
C GLY A 79 -5.95 -4.77 -23.26
N LYS A 80 -6.09 -3.59 -23.89
CA LYS A 80 -5.51 -3.29 -25.20
C LYS A 80 -4.07 -2.80 -25.05
N THR A 81 -3.20 -3.33 -25.91
CA THR A 81 -1.80 -2.92 -26.00
C THR A 81 -1.53 -2.28 -27.35
N ASN A 82 -0.53 -1.41 -27.41
CA ASN A 82 0.01 -0.88 -28.65
C ASN A 82 0.94 -1.92 -29.32
N LYS A 83 1.52 -1.56 -30.49
CA LYS A 83 2.46 -2.43 -31.25
C LYS A 83 3.70 -2.83 -30.43
N SER A 84 4.09 -2.02 -29.46
CA SER A 84 5.23 -2.28 -28.55
C SER A 84 4.83 -3.05 -27.28
N GLY A 85 3.59 -3.57 -27.17
CA GLY A 85 3.12 -4.32 -26.00
C GLY A 85 2.78 -3.46 -24.77
N VAL A 86 2.74 -2.12 -24.89
CA VAL A 86 2.41 -1.21 -23.79
C VAL A 86 0.88 -1.09 -23.65
N PRO A 87 0.28 -1.29 -22.48
CA PRO A 87 -1.15 -1.12 -22.25
C PRO A 87 -1.49 0.38 -22.08
N TYR A 88 -1.56 1.09 -23.22
CA TYR A 88 -1.63 2.55 -23.25
C TYR A 88 -2.89 3.12 -22.60
N LEU A 89 -4.06 2.46 -22.70
CA LEU A 89 -5.27 2.94 -22.03
C LEU A 89 -5.20 2.81 -20.51
N SER A 90 -4.59 1.74 -20.02
CA SER A 90 -4.33 1.58 -18.59
C SER A 90 -3.33 2.63 -18.09
N LEU A 91 -2.29 2.95 -18.90
CA LEU A 91 -1.31 3.98 -18.58
C LEU A 91 -1.95 5.38 -18.54
N ILE A 92 -2.79 5.69 -19.53
CA ILE A 92 -3.53 6.97 -19.55
C ILE A 92 -4.45 7.08 -18.34
N ALA A 93 -5.20 6.03 -18.01
CA ALA A 93 -6.10 6.03 -16.86
C ALA A 93 -5.38 6.25 -15.54
N THR A 94 -4.25 5.56 -15.32
CA THR A 94 -3.41 5.78 -14.12
C THR A 94 -2.81 7.18 -14.11
N GLY A 95 -2.33 7.69 -15.24
CA GLY A 95 -1.79 9.05 -15.37
C GLY A 95 -2.83 10.13 -15.11
N VAL A 96 -4.05 9.98 -15.62
CA VAL A 96 -5.16 10.92 -15.36
C VAL A 96 -5.50 10.95 -13.87
N LEU A 97 -5.54 9.78 -13.20
CA LEU A 97 -5.74 9.74 -11.74
C LEU A 97 -4.66 10.51 -10.98
N VAL A 98 -3.39 10.35 -11.35
CA VAL A 98 -2.28 11.09 -10.73
C VAL A 98 -2.45 12.60 -10.93
N VAL A 99 -2.83 13.05 -12.13
CA VAL A 99 -3.08 14.47 -12.43
C VAL A 99 -4.26 15.01 -11.61
N ILE A 100 -5.35 14.24 -11.49
CA ILE A 100 -6.50 14.64 -10.66
C ILE A 100 -6.09 14.77 -9.19
N ILE A 101 -5.33 13.82 -8.65
CA ILE A 101 -4.84 13.87 -7.27
C ILE A 101 -3.96 15.10 -7.06
N PHE A 102 -3.06 15.39 -7.99
CA PHE A 102 -2.22 16.57 -7.93
C PHE A 102 -3.03 17.88 -7.99
N ALA A 103 -4.06 17.95 -8.85
CA ALA A 103 -4.95 19.08 -8.92
C ALA A 103 -5.76 19.29 -7.63
N LEU A 104 -6.23 18.21 -7.00
CA LEU A 104 -6.94 18.27 -5.72
C LEU A 104 -6.08 18.84 -4.60
N GLN A 105 -4.78 18.60 -4.61
CA GLN A 105 -3.85 19.18 -3.64
C GLN A 105 -3.82 20.72 -3.69
N HIS A 106 -4.01 21.32 -4.87
CA HIS A 106 -4.11 22.78 -5.02
C HIS A 106 -5.43 23.35 -4.49
N ILE A 107 -6.49 22.54 -4.44
CA ILE A 107 -7.82 22.95 -3.98
C ILE A 107 -7.95 22.75 -2.47
N SER A 108 -7.40 21.68 -1.94
CA SER A 108 -7.43 21.32 -0.52
C SER A 108 -6.01 20.95 -0.08
N GLY A 109 -5.42 21.74 0.81
CA GLY A 109 -4.06 21.51 1.32
C GLY A 109 -3.86 20.13 1.93
N ASP A 110 -4.93 19.52 2.48
CA ASP A 110 -4.89 18.26 3.18
C ASP A 110 -5.13 17.04 2.27
N ALA A 111 -5.46 17.25 0.98
CA ALA A 111 -5.81 16.15 0.07
C ALA A 111 -4.71 15.10 -0.06
N TYR A 112 -3.45 15.54 -0.05
CA TYR A 112 -2.29 14.64 -0.10
C TYR A 112 -2.23 13.72 1.12
N GLU A 113 -2.40 14.25 2.32
CA GLU A 113 -2.38 13.46 3.57
C GLU A 113 -3.48 12.41 3.57
N TYR A 114 -4.68 12.77 3.11
CA TYR A 114 -5.81 11.84 3.01
C TYR A 114 -5.55 10.68 2.06
N ILE A 115 -4.94 10.96 0.91
CA ILE A 115 -4.62 9.95 -0.08
C ILE A 115 -3.50 9.03 0.41
N VAL A 116 -2.47 9.59 1.05
CA VAL A 116 -1.37 8.82 1.63
C VAL A 116 -1.89 7.91 2.73
N ALA A 117 -2.72 8.42 3.65
CA ALA A 117 -3.34 7.61 4.71
C ALA A 117 -4.19 6.47 4.14
N ALA A 118 -5.06 6.76 3.16
CA ALA A 118 -5.90 5.76 2.51
C ALA A 118 -5.07 4.70 1.77
N SER A 119 -3.96 5.08 1.13
CA SER A 119 -3.07 4.15 0.43
C SER A 119 -2.35 3.22 1.40
N GLY A 120 -1.86 3.74 2.53
CA GLY A 120 -1.24 2.96 3.59
C GLY A 120 -2.19 1.90 4.15
N MET A 121 -3.42 2.28 4.46
CA MET A 121 -4.46 1.36 4.95
C MET A 121 -4.74 0.23 3.96
N THR A 122 -4.83 0.55 2.66
CA THR A 122 -5.06 -0.45 1.61
C THR A 122 -3.96 -1.50 1.56
N GLY A 123 -2.71 -1.09 1.80
CA GLY A 123 -1.56 -2.00 1.90
C GLY A 123 -1.73 -3.04 3.02
N PHE A 124 -2.14 -2.64 4.21
CA PHE A 124 -2.39 -3.56 5.32
C PHE A 124 -3.54 -4.53 5.04
N ILE A 125 -4.61 -4.08 4.39
CA ILE A 125 -5.72 -4.94 3.96
C ILE A 125 -5.22 -6.03 3.00
N VAL A 126 -4.37 -5.67 2.03
CA VAL A 126 -3.75 -6.63 1.10
C VAL A 126 -2.88 -7.64 1.85
N TRP A 127 -2.07 -7.21 2.82
CA TRP A 127 -1.23 -8.13 3.60
C TRP A 127 -2.05 -9.10 4.45
N VAL A 128 -3.16 -8.66 5.05
CA VAL A 128 -4.12 -9.57 5.70
C VAL A 128 -4.67 -10.57 4.69
N GLY A 129 -5.03 -10.14 3.49
CA GLY A 129 -5.48 -11.00 2.40
C GLY A 129 -4.43 -12.05 2.01
N ILE A 130 -3.16 -11.66 1.92
CA ILE A 130 -2.03 -12.58 1.64
C ILE A 130 -1.87 -13.61 2.78
N ALA A 131 -1.93 -13.18 4.04
CA ALA A 131 -1.83 -14.06 5.19
C ALA A 131 -2.93 -15.13 5.20
N ILE A 132 -4.19 -14.70 4.96
CA ILE A 132 -5.35 -15.61 4.86
C ILE A 132 -5.19 -16.57 3.67
N SER A 133 -4.77 -16.07 2.51
CA SER A 133 -4.57 -16.87 1.30
C SER A 133 -3.49 -17.92 1.50
N HIS A 134 -2.35 -17.55 2.09
CA HIS A 134 -1.28 -18.49 2.41
C HIS A 134 -1.73 -19.56 3.40
N TYR A 135 -2.44 -19.17 4.45
CA TYR A 135 -2.99 -20.13 5.42
C TYR A 135 -3.95 -21.13 4.75
N ARG A 136 -4.87 -20.62 3.92
CA ARG A 136 -5.84 -21.46 3.21
C ARG A 136 -5.20 -22.36 2.16
N PHE A 137 -4.22 -21.85 1.41
CA PHE A 137 -3.45 -22.62 0.44
C PHE A 137 -2.78 -23.83 1.09
N ARG A 138 -2.08 -23.64 2.20
CA ARG A 138 -1.41 -24.72 2.92
C ARG A 138 -2.41 -25.74 3.49
N ARG A 139 -3.55 -25.28 4.00
CA ARG A 139 -4.64 -26.16 4.47
C ARG A 139 -5.29 -26.94 3.32
N ALA A 140 -5.44 -26.34 2.15
CA ALA A 140 -5.94 -27.02 0.95
C ALA A 140 -4.96 -28.09 0.47
N PHE A 141 -3.66 -27.78 0.51
CA PHE A 141 -2.59 -28.71 0.17
C PHE A 141 -2.62 -29.97 1.05
N ASP A 142 -2.79 -29.78 2.37
CA ASP A 142 -2.93 -30.89 3.33
C ASP A 142 -4.23 -31.69 3.11
N LYS A 143 -5.34 -31.01 2.81
CA LYS A 143 -6.65 -31.65 2.64
C LYS A 143 -6.81 -32.40 1.34
N GLN A 144 -6.01 -32.08 0.33
CA GLN A 144 -6.02 -32.74 -0.98
C GLN A 144 -4.90 -33.79 -1.12
N ASP A 145 -4.19 -34.11 -0.02
CA ASP A 145 -3.08 -35.08 0.05
C ASP A 145 -1.97 -34.84 -0.99
N TYR A 146 -1.75 -33.56 -1.33
CA TYR A 146 -0.65 -33.19 -2.22
C TYR A 146 0.70 -33.34 -1.53
N ASP A 147 1.67 -33.88 -2.26
CA ASP A 147 3.03 -34.10 -1.76
C ASP A 147 3.74 -32.74 -1.51
N LYS A 148 3.96 -32.46 -0.21
CA LYS A 148 4.65 -31.25 0.25
C LYS A 148 6.09 -31.15 -0.24
N SER A 149 6.71 -32.25 -0.70
CA SER A 149 8.08 -32.23 -1.24
C SER A 149 8.16 -31.45 -2.55
N LYS A 150 7.07 -31.37 -3.31
CA LYS A 150 6.95 -30.64 -4.58
C LYS A 150 6.86 -29.13 -4.44
N LEU A 151 6.64 -28.60 -3.24
CA LEU A 151 6.67 -27.17 -3.01
C LEU A 151 8.11 -26.65 -3.10
N LYS A 152 8.39 -25.77 -4.07
CA LYS A 152 9.72 -25.14 -4.23
C LYS A 152 10.14 -24.34 -2.99
N TYR A 153 9.17 -23.77 -2.28
CA TYR A 153 9.41 -23.02 -1.04
C TYR A 153 8.42 -23.47 0.05
N LYS A 154 8.95 -23.77 1.22
CA LYS A 154 8.17 -24.12 2.41
C LYS A 154 8.46 -23.14 3.53
N ALA A 155 7.47 -22.33 3.91
CA ALA A 155 7.58 -21.51 5.12
C ALA A 155 7.68 -22.44 6.35
N LYS A 156 8.78 -22.32 7.12
CA LYS A 156 9.09 -23.22 8.25
C LYS A 156 8.13 -23.04 9.42
N LEU A 157 7.61 -21.84 9.63
CA LEU A 157 6.75 -21.46 10.77
C LEU A 157 5.25 -21.60 10.49
N PHE A 158 4.83 -22.48 9.60
CA PHE A 158 3.41 -22.74 9.38
C PHE A 158 2.85 -23.63 10.51
N PRO A 159 1.66 -23.37 11.07
CA PRO A 159 0.68 -22.33 10.72
C PRO A 159 0.92 -20.99 11.44
N PHE A 160 1.88 -20.90 12.34
CA PHE A 160 2.12 -19.74 13.20
C PHE A 160 2.45 -18.46 12.40
N GLY A 161 3.33 -18.55 11.38
CA GLY A 161 3.77 -17.40 10.61
C GLY A 161 2.63 -16.58 9.98
N PRO A 162 1.75 -17.16 9.15
CA PRO A 162 0.65 -16.40 8.55
C PRO A 162 -0.39 -15.91 9.56
N ILE A 163 -0.63 -16.65 10.66
CA ILE A 163 -1.55 -16.20 11.72
C ILE A 163 -0.96 -14.98 12.43
N PHE A 164 0.32 -15.04 12.83
CA PHE A 164 1.01 -13.93 13.48
C PHE A 164 1.06 -12.69 12.59
N ALA A 165 1.42 -12.86 11.31
CA ALA A 165 1.43 -11.75 10.36
C ALA A 165 0.04 -11.11 10.20
N GLY A 166 -1.02 -11.92 10.10
CA GLY A 166 -2.39 -11.42 10.00
C GLY A 166 -2.82 -10.65 11.25
N ILE A 167 -2.55 -11.19 12.43
CA ILE A 167 -2.85 -10.52 13.72
C ILE A 167 -2.07 -9.21 13.83
N LEU A 168 -0.78 -9.20 13.49
CA LEU A 168 0.04 -8.00 13.54
C LEU A 168 -0.51 -6.91 12.62
N CYS A 169 -0.89 -7.27 11.38
CA CYS A 169 -1.53 -6.32 10.47
C CYS A 169 -2.85 -5.75 11.02
N ILE A 170 -3.68 -6.58 11.66
CA ILE A 170 -4.94 -6.13 12.29
C ILE A 170 -4.65 -5.17 13.46
N ILE A 171 -3.65 -5.47 14.30
CA ILE A 171 -3.23 -4.58 15.38
C ILE A 171 -2.77 -3.24 14.83
N VAL A 172 -1.97 -3.24 13.75
CA VAL A 172 -1.53 -2.00 13.11
C VAL A 172 -2.70 -1.22 12.51
N ILE A 173 -3.67 -1.90 11.87
CA ILE A 173 -4.88 -1.26 11.34
C ILE A 173 -5.65 -0.56 12.47
N ILE A 174 -5.89 -1.23 13.59
CA ILE A 174 -6.60 -0.66 14.75
C ILE A 174 -5.79 0.47 15.38
N GLY A 175 -4.46 0.33 15.42
CA GLY A 175 -3.54 1.28 16.03
C GLY A 175 -3.20 2.50 15.17
N GLN A 176 -3.79 2.69 13.99
CA GLN A 176 -3.49 3.83 13.11
C GLN A 176 -3.86 5.18 13.76
N ASP A 177 -4.94 5.24 14.52
CA ASP A 177 -5.33 6.45 15.26
C ASP A 177 -4.77 6.42 16.68
N VAL A 178 -3.48 6.74 16.80
CA VAL A 178 -2.75 6.76 18.06
C VAL A 178 -3.29 7.83 19.01
N ASP A 179 -3.78 8.95 18.50
CA ASP A 179 -4.28 10.03 19.35
C ASP A 179 -5.61 9.63 20.00
N PHE A 180 -6.50 8.98 19.28
CA PHE A 180 -7.69 8.39 19.89
C PHE A 180 -7.35 7.40 21.00
N ILE A 181 -6.35 6.54 20.77
CA ILE A 181 -5.90 5.55 21.75
C ILE A 181 -5.30 6.21 23.00
N LYS A 182 -4.56 7.31 22.83
CA LYS A 182 -3.89 8.00 23.95
C LYS A 182 -4.80 8.95 24.73
N THR A 183 -5.66 9.68 24.04
CA THR A 183 -6.44 10.77 24.65
C THR A 183 -7.91 10.39 24.88
N GLY A 184 -8.40 9.34 24.23
CA GLY A 184 -9.81 8.98 24.19
C GLY A 184 -10.68 10.00 23.44
N HIS A 185 -10.08 11.02 22.82
CA HIS A 185 -10.82 12.06 22.10
C HIS A 185 -11.09 11.60 20.67
N PHE A 186 -12.38 11.41 20.35
CA PHE A 186 -12.81 10.99 19.02
C PHE A 186 -12.99 12.19 18.11
N ASP A 187 -12.14 12.27 17.07
CA ASP A 187 -12.29 13.24 15.98
C ASP A 187 -12.79 12.51 14.72
N LEU A 188 -14.03 12.82 14.32
CA LEU A 188 -14.67 12.18 13.18
C LEU A 188 -13.91 12.41 11.88
N ASN A 189 -13.38 13.61 11.63
CA ASN A 189 -12.65 13.92 10.42
C ASN A 189 -11.39 13.07 10.32
N ARG A 190 -10.60 13.04 11.38
CA ARG A 190 -9.39 12.24 11.47
C ARG A 190 -9.67 10.73 11.32
N PHE A 191 -10.71 10.25 12.00
CA PHE A 191 -11.15 8.86 11.90
C PHE A 191 -11.52 8.48 10.46
N VAL A 192 -12.34 9.30 9.79
CA VAL A 192 -12.74 9.07 8.40
C VAL A 192 -11.52 9.04 7.49
N ILE A 193 -10.58 9.97 7.64
CA ILE A 193 -9.35 10.04 6.86
C ILE A 193 -8.52 8.77 7.05
N THR A 194 -8.24 8.42 8.30
CA THR A 194 -7.39 7.29 8.68
C THR A 194 -7.95 5.96 8.16
N TYR A 195 -9.26 5.75 8.29
CA TYR A 195 -9.91 4.48 7.98
C TYR A 195 -10.65 4.44 6.63
N MET A 196 -10.58 5.50 5.82
CA MET A 196 -11.26 5.59 4.52
C MET A 196 -10.97 4.39 3.59
N GLY A 197 -9.79 3.81 3.66
CA GLY A 197 -9.41 2.64 2.88
C GLY A 197 -10.29 1.41 3.13
N ILE A 198 -10.82 1.25 4.35
CA ILE A 198 -11.67 0.10 4.71
C ILE A 198 -13.04 0.15 4.02
N PRO A 199 -13.85 1.22 4.16
CA PRO A 199 -15.14 1.29 3.48
C PRO A 199 -15.01 1.25 1.96
N VAL A 200 -13.98 1.85 1.39
CA VAL A 200 -13.72 1.78 -0.05
C VAL A 200 -13.46 0.33 -0.47
N PHE A 201 -12.57 -0.39 0.23
CA PHE A 201 -12.33 -1.80 -0.03
C PHE A 201 -13.59 -2.65 0.11
N LEU A 202 -14.36 -2.45 1.20
CA LEU A 202 -15.58 -3.19 1.45
C LEU A 202 -16.65 -2.92 0.38
N ALA A 203 -16.77 -1.69 -0.10
CA ALA A 203 -17.69 -1.34 -1.18
C ALA A 203 -17.38 -2.13 -2.45
N PHE A 204 -16.12 -2.14 -2.89
CA PHE A 204 -15.70 -2.94 -4.06
C PHE A 204 -15.83 -4.44 -3.83
N PHE A 205 -15.47 -4.92 -2.65
CA PHE A 205 -15.60 -6.33 -2.29
C PHE A 205 -17.05 -6.81 -2.30
N ILE A 206 -17.96 -6.05 -1.68
CA ILE A 206 -19.39 -6.35 -1.64
C ILE A 206 -19.99 -6.27 -3.04
N TYR A 207 -19.67 -5.19 -3.80
CA TYR A 207 -20.11 -5.06 -5.19
C TYR A 207 -19.71 -6.27 -6.03
N HIS A 208 -18.44 -6.67 -5.98
CA HIS A 208 -17.95 -7.83 -6.71
C HIS A 208 -18.67 -9.12 -6.27
N LYS A 209 -18.80 -9.33 -4.97
CA LYS A 209 -19.46 -10.51 -4.41
C LYS A 209 -20.92 -10.62 -4.80
N LEU A 210 -21.66 -9.51 -4.81
CA LEU A 210 -23.07 -9.47 -5.21
C LEU A 210 -23.21 -9.63 -6.71
N ARG A 211 -22.39 -8.94 -7.51
CA ARG A 211 -22.44 -8.93 -8.98
C ARG A 211 -22.11 -10.27 -9.58
N TYR A 212 -21.07 -10.95 -9.06
CA TYR A 212 -20.58 -12.22 -9.58
C TYR A 212 -21.02 -13.43 -8.74
N LYS A 213 -21.80 -13.22 -7.66
CA LYS A 213 -22.28 -14.27 -6.73
C LYS A 213 -21.16 -15.22 -6.27
N THR A 214 -19.97 -14.67 -6.07
CA THR A 214 -18.79 -15.45 -5.69
C THR A 214 -18.93 -16.03 -4.30
N LYS A 215 -18.53 -17.31 -4.14
CA LYS A 215 -18.51 -18.02 -2.87
C LYS A 215 -17.08 -18.41 -2.51
N MET A 216 -16.83 -18.60 -1.23
CA MET A 216 -15.54 -19.10 -0.78
C MET A 216 -15.35 -20.55 -1.29
N ILE A 217 -14.27 -20.78 -2.04
CA ILE A 217 -13.97 -22.11 -2.60
C ILE A 217 -13.64 -23.06 -1.44
N PRO A 218 -14.29 -24.25 -1.32
CA PRO A 218 -13.94 -25.26 -0.32
C PRO A 218 -12.51 -25.77 -0.49
N LEU A 219 -11.83 -26.11 0.60
CA LEU A 219 -10.41 -26.49 0.58
C LEU A 219 -10.10 -27.71 -0.31
N ASN A 220 -11.06 -28.59 -0.49
CA ASN A 220 -10.93 -29.78 -1.36
C ASN A 220 -11.13 -29.48 -2.86
N LYS A 221 -11.51 -28.24 -3.22
CA LYS A 221 -11.74 -27.79 -4.60
C LYS A 221 -10.84 -26.62 -5.01
N VAL A 222 -9.89 -26.25 -4.17
CA VAL A 222 -8.91 -25.20 -4.49
C VAL A 222 -7.99 -25.73 -5.59
N ASP A 223 -7.81 -24.92 -6.66
CA ASP A 223 -6.81 -25.22 -7.68
C ASP A 223 -5.41 -24.97 -7.12
N LEU A 224 -4.60 -26.03 -7.14
CA LEU A 224 -3.23 -26.03 -6.57
C LEU A 224 -2.16 -26.17 -7.67
N ARG A 225 -2.57 -26.02 -8.94
CA ARG A 225 -1.66 -26.11 -10.09
C ARG A 225 -0.93 -24.80 -10.37
#